data_9444cc810ba9fa10d5826caadb8e846d
#
_entry.id   9444cc810ba9fa10d5826caadb8e846d
#
_cell.length_a   1.000
_cell.length_b   1.000
_cell.length_c   1.000
_cell.angle_alpha   90.00
_cell.angle_beta   90.00
_cell.angle_gamma   90.00
#
_symmetry.space_group_name_H-M   'P 1'
#
loop_
_entity.id
_entity.type
_entity.pdbx_description
1 polymer ?
#
loop_
_entity_poly.entity_id
_entity_poly.type
_entity_poly.pdbx_seq_one_letter_code
_entity_poly.pdbx_strand_id
1 'polypeptide(L)'
;MKIVKAIGLCALVLALVVPAAAQDKMITIGISQIVEHPALDAARQGFIDALAKHGYVEGKNVTYDIQIAQGNMATANSIAKALVGKKVDLIHSIATPTSQACVNATKEIPIIISSVTDPVGAGLVESLERPGGNVTGTTDRSPVDRQVDLILEVVPNLKKLGFIYNSGEDNSISSLNQLKEECAKRGIEVVEATVSNSSGVFMAAKSLVGRVDAIHIPTDNTVVSAFESVVKVCEDNKVPLFAADIDSVPRGAIAALAIDYYRLGLQSGEMAVRVLQGADPATMPVETLKDLNLYVNTQAAERMGVKLPEAVVKRADKVL
;
A
#
# COMPACT_ATOMS: atom_id res chain seq x y z
N MET A 1 82.28 52.71 -12.32
CA MET A 1 80.91 52.96 -11.85
C MET A 1 79.97 52.11 -12.69
N LYS A 2 79.59 50.91 -12.27
CA LYS A 2 78.70 49.96 -12.98
C LYS A 2 77.45 49.74 -12.11
N ILE A 3 76.30 50.17 -12.61
CA ILE A 3 74.99 50.02 -11.99
C ILE A 3 74.45 48.65 -12.41
N VAL A 4 74.25 47.76 -11.40
CA VAL A 4 73.59 46.46 -11.57
C VAL A 4 72.12 46.71 -11.34
N LYS A 5 71.28 46.46 -12.39
CA LYS A 5 69.82 46.46 -12.26
C LYS A 5 69.36 45.07 -11.81
N ALA A 6 68.79 44.98 -10.61
CA ALA A 6 68.09 43.79 -10.15
C ALA A 6 66.66 43.74 -10.72
N ILE A 7 66.34 42.75 -11.49
CA ILE A 7 64.99 42.46 -12.00
C ILE A 7 64.32 41.49 -10.99
N GLY A 8 63.38 41.99 -10.22
CA GLY A 8 62.53 41.18 -9.32
C GLY A 8 61.51 40.44 -10.10
N LEU A 9 61.58 39.11 -10.09
CA LEU A 9 60.56 38.20 -10.67
C LEU A 9 59.45 37.98 -9.65
N CYS A 10 58.29 38.67 -9.82
CA CYS A 10 57.08 38.39 -9.04
C CYS A 10 56.41 37.14 -9.59
N ALA A 11 56.56 36.03 -8.90
CA ALA A 11 55.79 34.81 -9.17
C ALA A 11 54.34 34.97 -8.66
N LEU A 12 53.40 35.16 -9.56
CA LEU A 12 51.96 35.18 -9.28
C LEU A 12 51.47 33.75 -9.04
N VAL A 13 51.30 33.35 -7.77
CA VAL A 13 50.68 32.08 -7.41
C VAL A 13 49.18 32.18 -7.62
N LEU A 14 48.69 31.67 -8.74
CA LEU A 14 47.25 31.47 -8.99
C LEU A 14 46.78 30.33 -8.10
N ALA A 15 46.17 30.63 -6.95
CA ALA A 15 45.48 29.66 -6.14
C ALA A 15 44.22 29.19 -6.92
N LEU A 16 44.27 27.98 -7.47
CA LEU A 16 43.07 27.28 -7.98
C LEU A 16 42.11 27.01 -6.80
N VAL A 17 41.13 27.89 -6.63
CA VAL A 17 39.97 27.61 -5.77
C VAL A 17 39.18 26.51 -6.44
N VAL A 18 39.44 25.27 -6.09
CA VAL A 18 38.54 24.12 -6.41
C VAL A 18 37.26 24.38 -5.62
N PRO A 19 36.10 24.57 -6.29
CA PRO A 19 34.87 24.66 -5.53
C PRO A 19 34.71 23.36 -4.75
N ALA A 20 34.66 23.46 -3.41
CA ALA A 20 34.23 22.34 -2.58
C ALA A 20 32.87 21.88 -3.13
N ALA A 21 32.81 20.69 -3.70
CA ALA A 21 31.54 20.07 -4.06
C ALA A 21 30.70 20.09 -2.78
N ALA A 22 29.60 20.83 -2.78
CA ALA A 22 28.65 20.78 -1.68
C ALA A 22 28.32 19.29 -1.51
N GLN A 23 28.68 18.74 -0.36
CA GLN A 23 28.35 17.36 -0.04
C GLN A 23 26.84 17.35 0.04
N ASP A 24 26.17 16.73 -0.96
CA ASP A 24 24.73 16.65 -0.99
C ASP A 24 24.26 16.10 0.36
N LYS A 25 23.37 16.84 1.02
CA LYS A 25 22.85 16.46 2.34
C LYS A 25 22.25 15.06 2.23
N MET A 26 22.71 14.12 3.05
CA MET A 26 22.12 12.79 3.18
C MET A 26 20.67 12.94 3.65
N ILE A 27 19.72 12.49 2.83
CA ILE A 27 18.29 12.49 3.16
C ILE A 27 17.97 11.21 3.91
N THR A 28 17.23 11.31 5.00
CA THR A 28 16.71 10.15 5.73
C THR A 28 15.21 10.03 5.53
N ILE A 29 14.77 8.91 4.97
CA ILE A 29 13.36 8.60 4.77
C ILE A 29 12.96 7.48 5.73
N GLY A 30 12.02 7.78 6.64
CA GLY A 30 11.41 6.77 7.49
C GLY A 30 10.31 6.02 6.72
N ILE A 31 10.36 4.68 6.72
CA ILE A 31 9.30 3.86 6.14
C ILE A 31 8.61 3.11 7.28
N SER A 32 7.31 3.37 7.48
CA SER A 32 6.48 2.70 8.48
C SER A 32 5.44 1.84 7.78
N GLN A 33 5.53 0.52 7.93
CA GLN A 33 4.63 -0.47 7.34
C GLN A 33 3.94 -1.27 8.43
N ILE A 34 2.61 -1.52 8.28
CA ILE A 34 1.84 -2.20 9.35
C ILE A 34 2.23 -3.67 9.49
N VAL A 35 2.41 -4.39 8.39
CA VAL A 35 2.73 -5.82 8.37
C VAL A 35 3.40 -6.18 7.04
N GLU A 36 4.11 -7.28 6.98
CA GLU A 36 4.66 -7.81 5.73
C GLU A 36 3.64 -8.72 5.05
N HIS A 37 3.34 -8.41 3.80
CA HIS A 37 2.68 -9.28 2.84
C HIS A 37 2.94 -8.75 1.41
N PRO A 38 2.78 -9.58 0.36
CA PRO A 38 3.26 -9.26 -1.00
C PRO A 38 2.80 -7.89 -1.52
N ALA A 39 1.53 -7.49 -1.32
CA ALA A 39 1.02 -6.21 -1.83
C ALA A 39 1.70 -5.01 -1.16
N LEU A 40 1.83 -4.98 0.18
CA LEU A 40 2.51 -3.88 0.87
C LEU A 40 4.01 -3.84 0.60
N ASP A 41 4.65 -5.02 0.46
CA ASP A 41 6.07 -5.11 0.12
C ASP A 41 6.32 -4.61 -1.30
N ALA A 42 5.41 -4.91 -2.25
CA ALA A 42 5.44 -4.37 -3.60
C ALA A 42 5.29 -2.85 -3.62
N ALA A 43 4.37 -2.28 -2.82
CA ALA A 43 4.20 -0.83 -2.70
C ALA A 43 5.47 -0.16 -2.13
N ARG A 44 6.09 -0.75 -1.10
CA ARG A 44 7.38 -0.28 -0.56
C ARG A 44 8.48 -0.30 -1.61
N GLN A 45 8.61 -1.40 -2.35
CA GLN A 45 9.63 -1.55 -3.38
C GLN A 45 9.44 -0.54 -4.51
N GLY A 46 8.19 -0.38 -5.00
CA GLY A 46 7.88 0.62 -6.02
C GLY A 46 8.24 2.05 -5.59
N PHE A 47 7.99 2.40 -4.33
CA PHE A 47 8.36 3.69 -3.77
C PHE A 47 9.89 3.91 -3.81
N ILE A 48 10.67 2.93 -3.37
CA ILE A 48 12.15 2.99 -3.37
C ILE A 48 12.67 3.10 -4.81
N ASP A 49 12.12 2.32 -5.73
CA ASP A 49 12.55 2.29 -7.14
C ASP A 49 12.24 3.62 -7.85
N ALA A 50 11.10 4.26 -7.55
CA ALA A 50 10.80 5.58 -8.09
C ALA A 50 11.81 6.63 -7.61
N LEU A 51 12.14 6.63 -6.32
CA LEU A 51 13.18 7.50 -5.77
C LEU A 51 14.54 7.27 -6.43
N ALA A 52 14.94 6.01 -6.58
CA ALA A 52 16.20 5.64 -7.24
C ALA A 52 16.26 6.12 -8.69
N LYS A 53 15.16 6.00 -9.45
CA LYS A 53 15.01 6.50 -10.82
C LYS A 53 15.22 8.02 -10.92
N HIS A 54 14.86 8.77 -9.86
CA HIS A 54 15.06 10.21 -9.77
C HIS A 54 16.38 10.60 -9.10
N GLY A 55 17.31 9.65 -8.93
CA GLY A 55 18.66 9.92 -8.44
C GLY A 55 18.81 9.88 -6.92
N TYR A 56 17.76 9.53 -6.16
CA TYR A 56 17.83 9.28 -4.72
C TYR A 56 18.25 7.83 -4.49
N VAL A 57 19.56 7.60 -4.39
CA VAL A 57 20.15 6.25 -4.35
C VAL A 57 20.61 5.93 -2.92
N GLU A 58 20.13 4.80 -2.38
CA GLU A 58 20.48 4.34 -1.03
C GLU A 58 21.99 4.23 -0.84
N GLY A 59 22.47 4.71 0.32
CA GLY A 59 23.89 4.74 0.66
C GLY A 59 24.71 5.82 -0.06
N LYS A 60 24.09 6.58 -0.99
CA LYS A 60 24.76 7.66 -1.74
C LYS A 60 24.29 9.04 -1.27
N ASN A 61 22.99 9.28 -1.31
CA ASN A 61 22.36 10.55 -0.92
C ASN A 61 21.02 10.35 -0.20
N VAL A 62 20.57 9.09 -0.04
CA VAL A 62 19.40 8.73 0.76
C VAL A 62 19.71 7.53 1.65
N THR A 63 19.08 7.49 2.82
CA THR A 63 19.04 6.34 3.73
C THR A 63 17.60 6.04 4.09
N TYR A 64 17.21 4.77 4.07
CA TYR A 64 15.89 4.31 4.48
C TYR A 64 15.93 3.71 5.89
N ASP A 65 15.08 4.22 6.79
CA ASP A 65 14.80 3.61 8.09
C ASP A 65 13.49 2.85 8.01
N ILE A 66 13.58 1.56 7.65
CA ILE A 66 12.41 0.70 7.40
C ILE A 66 12.00 0.03 8.70
N GLN A 67 10.76 0.26 9.15
CA GLN A 67 10.21 -0.27 10.37
C GLN A 67 8.84 -0.93 10.10
N ILE A 68 8.66 -2.15 10.60
CA ILE A 68 7.44 -2.94 10.38
C ILE A 68 6.78 -3.22 11.72
N ALA A 69 5.49 -2.88 11.83
CA ALA A 69 4.75 -2.94 13.09
C ALA A 69 4.19 -4.33 13.45
N GLN A 70 4.35 -5.32 12.55
CA GLN A 70 3.89 -6.72 12.74
C GLN A 70 2.40 -6.81 13.10
N GLY A 71 1.56 -5.96 12.48
CA GLY A 71 0.12 -5.91 12.73
C GLY A 71 -0.29 -5.29 14.08
N ASN A 72 0.65 -4.69 14.82
CA ASN A 72 0.39 -4.17 16.16
C ASN A 72 0.38 -2.64 16.20
N MET A 73 -0.77 -2.05 16.56
CA MET A 73 -0.95 -0.60 16.65
C MET A 73 -0.05 0.09 17.69
N ALA A 74 0.23 -0.55 18.83
CA ALA A 74 1.13 0.02 19.82
C ALA A 74 2.57 0.12 19.27
N THR A 75 2.99 -0.90 18.52
CA THR A 75 4.27 -0.91 17.79
C THR A 75 4.27 0.17 16.70
N ALA A 76 3.20 0.30 15.90
CA ALA A 76 3.09 1.34 14.88
C ALA A 76 3.22 2.76 15.47
N ASN A 77 2.57 3.02 16.61
CA ASN A 77 2.70 4.29 17.34
C ASN A 77 4.13 4.51 17.85
N SER A 78 4.79 3.46 18.33
CA SER A 78 6.19 3.55 18.81
C SER A 78 7.15 3.83 17.65
N ILE A 79 6.95 3.19 16.50
CA ILE A 79 7.70 3.44 15.26
C ILE A 79 7.53 4.89 14.81
N ALA A 80 6.31 5.38 14.72
CA ALA A 80 6.02 6.75 14.32
C ALA A 80 6.75 7.77 15.21
N LYS A 81 6.68 7.60 16.55
CA LYS A 81 7.40 8.45 17.50
C LYS A 81 8.92 8.36 17.35
N ALA A 82 9.45 7.16 17.08
CA ALA A 82 10.88 6.96 16.86
C ALA A 82 11.38 7.68 15.59
N LEU A 83 10.64 7.59 14.48
CA LEU A 83 10.95 8.30 13.23
C LEU A 83 10.93 9.82 13.44
N VAL A 84 9.94 10.34 14.17
CA VAL A 84 9.88 11.76 14.54
C VAL A 84 11.06 12.17 15.41
N GLY A 85 11.40 11.34 16.42
CA GLY A 85 12.55 11.59 17.29
C GLY A 85 13.89 11.61 16.55
N LYS A 86 14.03 10.81 15.49
CA LYS A 86 15.20 10.79 14.59
C LYS A 86 15.22 11.98 13.63
N LYS A 87 14.14 12.77 13.55
CA LYS A 87 13.98 13.91 12.63
C LYS A 87 14.25 13.52 11.18
N VAL A 88 13.61 12.43 10.72
CA VAL A 88 13.68 12.03 9.31
C VAL A 88 13.17 13.15 8.42
N ASP A 89 13.68 13.26 7.19
CA ASP A 89 13.31 14.33 6.25
C ASP A 89 11.93 14.10 5.62
N LEU A 90 11.47 12.84 5.55
CA LEU A 90 10.17 12.43 5.03
C LEU A 90 9.76 11.09 5.64
N ILE A 91 8.47 10.88 5.86
CA ILE A 91 7.90 9.58 6.24
C ILE A 91 7.10 9.01 5.09
N HIS A 92 7.38 7.77 4.67
CA HIS A 92 6.50 6.96 3.85
C HIS A 92 5.73 6.02 4.76
N SER A 93 4.42 6.18 4.85
CA SER A 93 3.56 5.31 5.68
C SER A 93 2.71 4.42 4.79
N ILE A 94 2.77 3.11 5.02
CA ILE A 94 2.14 2.07 4.21
C ILE A 94 1.01 1.43 4.99
N ALA A 95 -0.21 1.55 4.48
CA ALA A 95 -1.50 1.18 5.04
C ALA A 95 -2.08 2.19 6.05
N THR A 96 -3.41 2.13 6.21
CA THR A 96 -4.19 3.06 7.05
C THR A 96 -3.71 3.12 8.50
N PRO A 97 -3.49 1.99 9.21
CA PRO A 97 -3.12 2.04 10.62
C PRO A 97 -1.79 2.75 10.91
N THR A 98 -0.75 2.52 10.09
CA THR A 98 0.53 3.22 10.25
C THR A 98 0.44 4.68 9.84
N SER A 99 -0.39 5.01 8.84
CA SER A 99 -0.62 6.38 8.43
C SER A 99 -1.27 7.18 9.56
N GLN A 100 -2.26 6.61 10.23
CA GLN A 100 -2.87 7.21 11.44
C GLN A 100 -1.84 7.41 12.55
N ALA A 101 -0.98 6.43 12.82
CA ALA A 101 0.09 6.55 13.81
C ALA A 101 1.06 7.70 13.46
N CYS A 102 1.48 7.82 12.20
CA CYS A 102 2.39 8.85 11.75
C CYS A 102 1.76 10.27 11.81
N VAL A 103 0.52 10.42 11.34
CA VAL A 103 -0.21 11.70 11.36
C VAL A 103 -0.47 12.18 12.79
N ASN A 104 -0.69 11.25 13.73
CA ASN A 104 -0.82 11.57 15.14
C ASN A 104 0.50 11.94 15.81
N ALA A 105 1.63 11.46 15.27
CA ALA A 105 2.95 11.69 15.85
C ALA A 105 3.59 13.03 15.40
N THR A 106 3.29 13.52 14.19
CA THR A 106 3.86 14.76 13.66
C THR A 106 2.90 15.52 12.75
N LYS A 107 3.01 16.86 12.79
CA LYS A 107 2.37 17.78 11.86
C LYS A 107 3.39 18.57 11.02
N GLU A 108 4.67 18.28 11.20
CA GLU A 108 5.77 19.02 10.58
C GLU A 108 6.50 18.20 9.50
N ILE A 109 6.81 16.92 9.80
CA ILE A 109 7.52 16.07 8.84
C ILE A 109 6.53 15.67 7.73
N PRO A 110 6.86 15.87 6.44
CA PRO A 110 6.03 15.43 5.33
C PRO A 110 5.75 13.93 5.38
N ILE A 111 4.50 13.54 5.15
CA ILE A 111 4.07 12.14 5.13
C ILE A 111 3.51 11.82 3.75
N ILE A 112 4.12 10.83 3.09
CA ILE A 112 3.59 10.22 1.88
C ILE A 112 2.87 8.94 2.26
N ILE A 113 1.55 8.92 2.13
CA ILE A 113 0.75 7.71 2.35
C ILE A 113 0.71 6.84 1.10
N SER A 114 0.65 5.52 1.27
CA SER A 114 0.29 4.57 0.23
C SER A 114 -0.52 3.41 0.80
N SER A 115 -1.27 2.72 -0.05
CA SER A 115 -2.12 1.59 0.38
C SER A 115 -3.11 2.00 1.50
N VAL A 116 -3.72 3.17 1.34
CA VAL A 116 -4.74 3.71 2.25
C VAL A 116 -6.07 3.76 1.53
N THR A 117 -7.05 3.01 2.02
CA THR A 117 -8.34 2.81 1.33
C THR A 117 -9.24 4.04 1.36
N ASP A 118 -9.31 4.72 2.50
CA ASP A 118 -10.13 5.93 2.68
C ASP A 118 -9.38 6.98 3.50
N PRO A 119 -8.53 7.79 2.87
CA PRO A 119 -7.74 8.80 3.58
C PRO A 119 -8.56 9.85 4.32
N VAL A 120 -9.75 10.18 3.80
CA VAL A 120 -10.66 11.16 4.43
C VAL A 120 -11.38 10.52 5.61
N GLY A 121 -11.99 9.36 5.42
CA GLY A 121 -12.69 8.62 6.47
C GLY A 121 -11.77 8.21 7.63
N ALA A 122 -10.50 7.92 7.32
CA ALA A 122 -9.48 7.62 8.33
C ALA A 122 -8.91 8.87 9.06
N GLY A 123 -9.35 10.08 8.70
CA GLY A 123 -8.93 11.33 9.33
C GLY A 123 -7.49 11.75 9.01
N LEU A 124 -6.94 11.31 7.88
CA LEU A 124 -5.56 11.60 7.48
C LEU A 124 -5.46 12.92 6.70
N VAL A 125 -6.49 13.26 5.93
CA VAL A 125 -6.57 14.45 5.07
C VAL A 125 -7.95 15.07 5.13
N GLU A 126 -8.07 16.37 4.82
CA GLU A 126 -9.36 17.06 4.79
C GLU A 126 -10.21 16.67 3.57
N SER A 127 -9.56 16.56 2.40
CA SER A 127 -10.14 16.04 1.17
C SER A 127 -9.05 15.42 0.29
N LEU A 128 -9.45 14.65 -0.73
CA LEU A 128 -8.47 14.07 -1.68
C LEU A 128 -7.86 15.15 -2.57
N GLU A 129 -8.61 16.19 -2.94
CA GLU A 129 -8.17 17.29 -3.80
C GLU A 129 -7.27 18.29 -3.05
N ARG A 130 -7.53 18.49 -1.76
CA ARG A 130 -6.76 19.38 -0.88
C ARG A 130 -6.56 18.74 0.49
N PRO A 131 -5.45 18.04 0.69
CA PRO A 131 -5.16 17.34 1.94
C PRO A 131 -5.13 18.25 3.18
N GLY A 132 -4.66 19.49 3.07
CA GLY A 132 -4.76 20.52 4.11
C GLY A 132 -3.70 20.48 5.21
N GLY A 133 -2.81 19.49 5.22
CA GLY A 133 -1.79 19.30 6.25
C GLY A 133 -0.44 18.84 5.69
N ASN A 134 0.33 18.14 6.49
CA ASN A 134 1.63 17.57 6.09
C ASN A 134 1.52 16.22 5.37
N VAL A 135 0.35 15.82 4.91
CA VAL A 135 0.05 14.50 4.33
C VAL A 135 -0.36 14.63 2.87
N THR A 136 0.19 13.81 2.01
CA THR A 136 -0.27 13.54 0.65
C THR A 136 0.12 12.11 0.28
N GLY A 137 -0.18 11.64 -0.93
CA GLY A 137 0.22 10.31 -1.40
C GLY A 137 -0.85 9.64 -2.23
N THR A 138 -1.00 8.32 -2.08
CA THR A 138 -1.90 7.52 -2.93
C THR A 138 -2.92 6.75 -2.10
N THR A 139 -4.12 6.56 -2.69
CA THR A 139 -5.17 5.68 -2.15
C THR A 139 -5.30 4.41 -2.99
N ASP A 140 -5.60 3.30 -2.32
CA ASP A 140 -5.90 1.99 -2.92
C ASP A 140 -7.40 1.67 -2.93
N ARG A 141 -8.26 2.69 -2.92
CA ARG A 141 -9.70 2.51 -2.90
C ARG A 141 -10.15 1.49 -3.95
N SER A 142 -10.76 0.41 -3.48
CA SER A 142 -11.17 -0.73 -4.30
C SER A 142 -12.40 -0.42 -5.16
N PRO A 143 -12.48 -0.95 -6.40
CA PRO A 143 -13.67 -0.88 -7.26
C PRO A 143 -14.69 -1.96 -6.84
N VAL A 144 -15.29 -1.80 -5.66
CA VAL A 144 -16.12 -2.83 -5.01
C VAL A 144 -17.30 -3.27 -5.88
N ASP A 145 -17.92 -2.34 -6.60
CA ASP A 145 -18.99 -2.63 -7.58
C ASP A 145 -18.55 -3.65 -8.63
N ARG A 146 -17.39 -3.42 -9.25
CA ARG A 146 -16.80 -4.30 -10.27
C ARG A 146 -16.29 -5.61 -9.69
N GLN A 147 -15.85 -5.61 -8.44
CA GLN A 147 -15.44 -6.84 -7.74
C GLN A 147 -16.66 -7.73 -7.47
N VAL A 148 -17.79 -7.17 -7.04
CA VAL A 148 -19.03 -7.91 -6.85
C VAL A 148 -19.57 -8.45 -8.19
N ASP A 149 -19.47 -7.68 -9.27
CA ASP A 149 -19.85 -8.14 -10.61
C ASP A 149 -18.96 -9.31 -11.07
N LEU A 150 -17.63 -9.26 -10.86
CA LEU A 150 -16.73 -10.38 -11.13
C LEU A 150 -17.11 -11.64 -10.32
N ILE A 151 -17.44 -11.47 -9.04
CA ILE A 151 -17.89 -12.60 -8.19
C ILE A 151 -19.16 -13.22 -8.75
N LEU A 152 -20.14 -12.41 -9.19
CA LEU A 152 -21.38 -12.88 -9.79
C LEU A 152 -21.17 -13.58 -11.14
N GLU A 153 -20.19 -13.16 -11.93
CA GLU A 153 -19.84 -13.88 -13.17
C GLU A 153 -19.35 -15.30 -12.89
N VAL A 154 -18.63 -15.50 -11.79
CA VAL A 154 -18.06 -16.80 -11.40
C VAL A 154 -19.06 -17.63 -10.58
N VAL A 155 -19.86 -16.98 -9.75
CA VAL A 155 -20.88 -17.58 -8.86
C VAL A 155 -22.25 -16.95 -9.16
N PRO A 156 -22.92 -17.33 -10.28
CA PRO A 156 -24.13 -16.63 -10.73
C PRO A 156 -25.34 -16.70 -9.76
N ASN A 157 -25.36 -17.70 -8.90
CA ASN A 157 -26.43 -17.91 -7.91
C ASN A 157 -26.06 -17.38 -6.51
N LEU A 158 -25.06 -16.50 -6.40
CA LEU A 158 -24.63 -15.90 -5.16
C LEU A 158 -25.79 -15.25 -4.40
N LYS A 159 -26.02 -15.68 -3.16
CA LYS A 159 -27.01 -15.11 -2.24
C LYS A 159 -26.34 -14.59 -0.98
N LYS A 160 -25.26 -15.23 -0.54
CA LYS A 160 -24.55 -14.91 0.69
C LYS A 160 -23.06 -14.83 0.42
N LEU A 161 -22.49 -13.64 0.64
CA LEU A 161 -21.06 -13.38 0.49
C LEU A 161 -20.42 -13.25 1.86
N GLY A 162 -19.47 -14.13 2.17
CA GLY A 162 -18.66 -14.06 3.39
C GLY A 162 -17.65 -12.94 3.30
N PHE A 163 -17.44 -12.22 4.41
CA PHE A 163 -16.48 -11.14 4.52
C PHE A 163 -15.72 -11.27 5.83
N ILE A 164 -14.40 -11.48 5.75
CA ILE A 164 -13.54 -11.64 6.92
C ILE A 164 -12.71 -10.38 7.06
N TYR A 165 -12.73 -9.76 8.24
CA TYR A 165 -12.05 -8.49 8.45
C TYR A 165 -11.68 -8.24 9.91
N ASN A 166 -10.70 -7.37 10.13
CA ASN A 166 -10.36 -6.82 11.44
C ASN A 166 -11.18 -5.54 11.69
N SER A 167 -12.09 -5.61 12.67
CA SER A 167 -12.94 -4.47 13.05
C SER A 167 -12.17 -3.31 13.70
N GLY A 168 -10.89 -3.48 14.00
CA GLY A 168 -9.99 -2.43 14.48
C GLY A 168 -9.25 -1.68 13.37
N GLU A 169 -9.49 -2.03 12.09
CA GLU A 169 -8.89 -1.36 10.93
C GLU A 169 -9.94 -0.52 10.18
N ASP A 170 -9.79 0.81 10.13
CA ASP A 170 -10.75 1.72 9.48
C ASP A 170 -10.89 1.45 7.97
N ASN A 171 -9.81 1.04 7.27
CA ASN A 171 -9.86 0.59 5.88
C ASN A 171 -10.85 -0.57 5.70
N SER A 172 -10.87 -1.51 6.63
CA SER A 172 -11.73 -2.69 6.57
C SER A 172 -13.19 -2.34 6.82
N ILE A 173 -13.46 -1.41 7.74
CA ILE A 173 -14.81 -0.87 7.98
C ILE A 173 -15.31 -0.09 6.75
N SER A 174 -14.46 0.74 6.13
CA SER A 174 -14.81 1.45 4.89
C SER A 174 -15.14 0.47 3.76
N SER A 175 -14.32 -0.57 3.57
CA SER A 175 -14.55 -1.63 2.58
C SER A 175 -15.84 -2.41 2.83
N LEU A 176 -16.12 -2.75 4.10
CA LEU A 176 -17.37 -3.43 4.49
C LEU A 176 -18.61 -2.61 4.13
N ASN A 177 -18.58 -1.31 4.46
CA ASN A 177 -19.72 -0.43 4.19
C ASN A 177 -20.01 -0.33 2.69
N GLN A 178 -18.98 -0.18 1.87
CA GLN A 178 -19.10 -0.18 0.40
C GLN A 178 -19.62 -1.53 -0.11
N LEU A 179 -19.09 -2.66 0.40
CA LEU A 179 -19.54 -3.99 -0.01
C LEU A 179 -21.01 -4.22 0.33
N LYS A 180 -21.46 -3.84 1.54
CA LYS A 180 -22.85 -3.94 1.96
C LYS A 180 -23.78 -3.15 1.03
N GLU A 181 -23.39 -1.94 0.64
CA GLU A 181 -24.16 -1.12 -0.29
C GLU A 181 -24.28 -1.80 -1.66
N GLU A 182 -23.15 -2.27 -2.22
CA GLU A 182 -23.14 -2.91 -3.54
C GLU A 182 -23.86 -4.27 -3.55
N CYS A 183 -23.72 -5.05 -2.50
CA CYS A 183 -24.43 -6.32 -2.33
C CYS A 183 -25.94 -6.12 -2.16
N ALA A 184 -26.36 -5.10 -1.40
CA ALA A 184 -27.79 -4.81 -1.21
C ALA A 184 -28.48 -4.45 -2.54
N LYS A 185 -27.83 -3.69 -3.44
CA LYS A 185 -28.33 -3.38 -4.79
C LYS A 185 -28.59 -4.63 -5.64
N ARG A 186 -27.91 -5.74 -5.33
CA ARG A 186 -27.95 -7.02 -6.07
C ARG A 186 -28.70 -8.13 -5.32
N GLY A 187 -29.27 -7.81 -4.15
CA GLY A 187 -30.01 -8.79 -3.32
C GLY A 187 -29.11 -9.84 -2.68
N ILE A 188 -27.85 -9.52 -2.41
CA ILE A 188 -26.85 -10.38 -1.78
C ILE A 188 -26.71 -10.00 -0.30
N GLU A 189 -26.78 -11.01 0.58
CA GLU A 189 -26.51 -10.85 2.02
C GLU A 189 -25.00 -10.91 2.26
N VAL A 190 -24.45 -9.95 3.02
CA VAL A 190 -23.07 -9.99 3.49
C VAL A 190 -23.03 -10.66 4.87
N VAL A 191 -22.30 -11.77 4.98
CA VAL A 191 -22.12 -12.51 6.25
C VAL A 191 -20.74 -12.21 6.80
N GLU A 192 -20.68 -11.51 7.91
CA GLU A 192 -19.46 -11.02 8.53
C GLU A 192 -18.80 -12.06 9.44
N ALA A 193 -17.47 -12.09 9.42
CA ALA A 193 -16.64 -12.77 10.42
C ALA A 193 -15.48 -11.83 10.81
N THR A 194 -15.41 -11.47 12.09
CA THR A 194 -14.41 -10.52 12.58
C THR A 194 -13.21 -11.22 13.21
N VAL A 195 -12.04 -10.59 13.08
CA VAL A 195 -10.81 -10.96 13.75
C VAL A 195 -10.20 -9.75 14.44
N SER A 196 -9.37 -9.97 15.44
CA SER A 196 -8.57 -8.92 16.08
C SER A 196 -7.06 -9.10 15.85
N ASN A 197 -6.65 -10.25 15.30
CA ASN A 197 -5.28 -10.58 14.95
C ASN A 197 -5.23 -11.76 13.97
N SER A 198 -4.07 -12.03 13.39
CA SER A 198 -3.88 -13.06 12.36
C SER A 198 -4.14 -14.49 12.85
N SER A 199 -3.95 -14.79 14.14
CA SER A 199 -4.19 -16.15 14.68
C SER A 199 -5.68 -16.53 14.67
N GLY A 200 -6.59 -15.57 14.66
CA GLY A 200 -8.04 -15.78 14.59
C GLY A 200 -8.58 -16.09 13.18
N VAL A 201 -7.79 -15.82 12.14
CA VAL A 201 -8.25 -15.85 10.73
C VAL A 201 -8.75 -17.23 10.30
N PHE A 202 -8.07 -18.31 10.69
CA PHE A 202 -8.51 -19.68 10.39
C PHE A 202 -9.92 -19.97 10.94
N MET A 203 -10.16 -19.61 12.19
CA MET A 203 -11.46 -19.86 12.85
C MET A 203 -12.55 -18.97 12.28
N ALA A 204 -12.24 -17.72 11.94
CA ALA A 204 -13.18 -16.83 11.26
C ALA A 204 -13.59 -17.39 9.89
N ALA A 205 -12.64 -17.84 9.07
CA ALA A 205 -12.95 -18.49 7.79
C ALA A 205 -13.80 -19.76 8.01
N LYS A 206 -13.44 -20.59 8.97
CA LYS A 206 -14.18 -21.83 9.29
C LYS A 206 -15.62 -21.55 9.73
N SER A 207 -15.87 -20.44 10.42
CA SER A 207 -17.21 -20.04 10.87
C SER A 207 -18.18 -19.70 9.73
N LEU A 208 -17.66 -19.39 8.54
CA LEU A 208 -18.45 -19.09 7.34
C LEU A 208 -18.83 -20.33 6.53
N VAL A 209 -18.15 -21.47 6.75
CA VAL A 209 -18.42 -22.73 6.01
C VAL A 209 -19.85 -23.18 6.21
N GLY A 210 -20.53 -23.48 5.09
CA GLY A 210 -21.95 -23.86 5.04
C GLY A 210 -22.95 -22.72 5.28
N ARG A 211 -22.46 -21.50 5.45
CA ARG A 211 -23.28 -20.30 5.66
C ARG A 211 -23.24 -19.32 4.49
N VAL A 212 -22.22 -19.44 3.62
CA VAL A 212 -21.99 -18.53 2.50
C VAL A 212 -21.73 -19.30 1.21
N ASP A 213 -21.96 -18.64 0.08
CA ASP A 213 -21.76 -19.20 -1.26
C ASP A 213 -20.35 -18.90 -1.79
N ALA A 214 -19.72 -17.85 -1.30
CA ALA A 214 -18.34 -17.43 -1.60
C ALA A 214 -17.79 -16.59 -0.43
N ILE A 215 -16.47 -16.41 -0.39
CA ILE A 215 -15.80 -15.51 0.54
C ILE A 215 -15.03 -14.46 -0.28
N HIS A 216 -15.13 -13.20 0.15
CA HIS A 216 -14.35 -12.07 -0.35
C HIS A 216 -13.49 -11.48 0.77
N ILE A 217 -12.18 -11.42 0.52
CA ILE A 217 -11.23 -10.78 1.44
C ILE A 217 -10.92 -9.38 0.95
N PRO A 218 -11.18 -8.34 1.78
CA PRO A 218 -10.84 -6.96 1.46
C PRO A 218 -9.32 -6.71 1.54
N THR A 219 -8.93 -5.45 1.37
CA THR A 219 -7.58 -4.95 1.67
C THR A 219 -7.37 -4.84 3.20
N ASP A 220 -7.60 -5.94 3.90
CA ASP A 220 -7.44 -6.07 5.36
C ASP A 220 -6.05 -6.60 5.70
N ASN A 221 -5.25 -5.80 6.38
CA ASN A 221 -3.85 -6.15 6.65
C ASN A 221 -3.69 -7.40 7.51
N THR A 222 -4.59 -7.57 8.49
CA THR A 222 -4.59 -8.71 9.41
C THR A 222 -4.94 -10.01 8.69
N VAL A 223 -6.00 -9.99 7.87
CA VAL A 223 -6.46 -11.19 7.15
C VAL A 223 -5.50 -11.55 6.02
N VAL A 224 -5.05 -10.57 5.24
CA VAL A 224 -4.11 -10.79 4.12
C VAL A 224 -2.77 -11.33 4.64
N SER A 225 -2.30 -10.93 5.83
CA SER A 225 -1.08 -11.49 6.43
C SER A 225 -1.17 -12.99 6.75
N ALA A 226 -2.41 -13.52 6.92
CA ALA A 226 -2.67 -14.94 7.20
C ALA A 226 -3.52 -15.60 6.10
N PHE A 227 -3.42 -15.13 4.86
CA PHE A 227 -4.29 -15.48 3.74
C PHE A 227 -4.36 -16.99 3.47
N GLU A 228 -3.24 -17.70 3.61
CA GLU A 228 -3.15 -19.14 3.41
C GLU A 228 -4.07 -19.93 4.36
N SER A 229 -4.37 -19.38 5.53
CA SER A 229 -5.35 -19.97 6.47
C SER A 229 -6.77 -19.94 5.90
N VAL A 230 -7.13 -18.86 5.18
CA VAL A 230 -8.42 -18.76 4.48
C VAL A 230 -8.45 -19.69 3.28
N VAL A 231 -7.38 -19.71 2.47
CA VAL A 231 -7.24 -20.59 1.29
C VAL A 231 -7.46 -22.04 1.69
N LYS A 232 -6.77 -22.51 2.76
CA LYS A 232 -6.92 -23.89 3.25
C LYS A 232 -8.39 -24.20 3.58
N VAL A 233 -9.07 -23.35 4.31
CA VAL A 233 -10.49 -23.57 4.68
C VAL A 233 -11.36 -23.61 3.43
N CYS A 234 -11.13 -22.71 2.47
CA CYS A 234 -11.90 -22.64 1.25
C CYS A 234 -11.69 -23.87 0.34
N GLU A 235 -10.47 -24.34 0.18
CA GLU A 235 -10.14 -25.54 -0.60
C GLU A 235 -10.75 -26.82 0.06
N ASP A 236 -10.56 -26.99 1.37
CA ASP A 236 -11.05 -28.13 2.12
C ASP A 236 -12.59 -28.25 2.08
N ASN A 237 -13.30 -27.11 1.95
CA ASN A 237 -14.76 -27.05 2.05
C ASN A 237 -15.44 -26.64 0.72
N LYS A 238 -14.68 -26.48 -0.38
CA LYS A 238 -15.20 -26.10 -1.70
C LYS A 238 -15.96 -24.76 -1.67
N VAL A 239 -15.41 -23.76 -0.97
CA VAL A 239 -15.95 -22.41 -0.92
C VAL A 239 -15.11 -21.51 -1.82
N PRO A 240 -15.68 -20.87 -2.86
CA PRO A 240 -14.96 -19.95 -3.73
C PRO A 240 -14.38 -18.75 -2.97
N LEU A 241 -13.09 -18.45 -3.17
CA LEU A 241 -12.37 -17.37 -2.50
C LEU A 241 -11.93 -16.29 -3.49
N PHE A 242 -12.37 -15.06 -3.25
CA PHE A 242 -11.97 -13.86 -3.99
C PHE A 242 -11.18 -12.91 -3.10
N ALA A 243 -10.34 -12.09 -3.69
CA ALA A 243 -9.55 -11.09 -2.97
C ALA A 243 -9.68 -9.69 -3.61
N ALA A 244 -9.44 -8.66 -2.80
CA ALA A 244 -9.42 -7.27 -3.25
C ALA A 244 -8.03 -6.81 -3.74
N ASP A 245 -7.03 -7.69 -3.75
CA ASP A 245 -5.69 -7.43 -4.27
C ASP A 245 -5.23 -8.57 -5.21
N ILE A 246 -4.47 -8.20 -6.26
CA ILE A 246 -3.98 -9.16 -7.26
C ILE A 246 -2.87 -10.07 -6.73
N ASP A 247 -2.14 -9.66 -5.70
CA ASP A 247 -1.02 -10.41 -5.12
C ASP A 247 -1.51 -11.62 -4.29
N SER A 248 -2.78 -11.62 -3.88
CA SER A 248 -3.43 -12.76 -3.23
C SER A 248 -3.82 -13.89 -4.21
N VAL A 249 -3.87 -13.63 -5.53
CA VAL A 249 -4.24 -14.65 -6.52
C VAL A 249 -3.17 -15.74 -6.65
N PRO A 250 -1.87 -15.46 -6.72
CA PRO A 250 -0.83 -16.49 -6.65
C PRO A 250 -0.86 -17.29 -5.34
N ARG A 251 -1.38 -16.72 -4.26
CA ARG A 251 -1.49 -17.33 -2.94
C ARG A 251 -2.71 -18.24 -2.80
N GLY A 252 -3.64 -18.23 -3.76
CA GLY A 252 -4.77 -19.14 -3.80
C GLY A 252 -6.15 -18.51 -3.88
N ALA A 253 -6.28 -17.19 -4.03
CA ALA A 253 -7.57 -16.62 -4.47
C ALA A 253 -7.87 -17.05 -5.89
N ILE A 254 -9.14 -17.28 -6.22
CA ILE A 254 -9.54 -17.69 -7.57
C ILE A 254 -9.53 -16.53 -8.56
N ALA A 255 -9.80 -15.31 -8.09
CA ALA A 255 -9.71 -14.10 -8.89
C ALA A 255 -9.60 -12.84 -8.02
N ALA A 256 -8.99 -11.81 -8.58
CA ALA A 256 -9.00 -10.45 -8.06
C ALA A 256 -9.02 -9.44 -9.21
N LEU A 257 -9.81 -8.37 -9.03
CA LEU A 257 -9.81 -7.19 -9.89
C LEU A 257 -9.37 -6.00 -9.04
N ALA A 258 -8.15 -5.53 -9.24
CA ALA A 258 -7.55 -4.51 -8.39
C ALA A 258 -6.45 -3.72 -9.09
N ILE A 259 -5.95 -2.69 -8.43
CA ILE A 259 -4.76 -1.97 -8.83
C ILE A 259 -3.48 -2.82 -8.59
N ASP A 260 -2.41 -2.45 -9.26
CA ASP A 260 -1.08 -3.02 -9.04
C ASP A 260 -0.37 -2.23 -7.93
N TYR A 261 -0.04 -2.88 -6.82
CA TYR A 261 0.56 -2.24 -5.65
C TYR A 261 2.01 -1.79 -5.90
N TYR A 262 2.76 -2.46 -6.76
CA TYR A 262 4.07 -1.96 -7.16
C TYR A 262 3.95 -0.62 -7.92
N ARG A 263 2.99 -0.53 -8.87
CA ARG A 263 2.71 0.72 -9.59
C ARG A 263 2.19 1.82 -8.66
N LEU A 264 1.37 1.46 -7.65
CA LEU A 264 0.94 2.39 -6.61
C LEU A 264 2.14 2.94 -5.83
N GLY A 265 3.10 2.08 -5.50
CA GLY A 265 4.36 2.44 -4.88
C GLY A 265 5.19 3.37 -5.75
N LEU A 266 5.33 3.07 -7.05
CA LEU A 266 6.00 3.97 -8.00
C LEU A 266 5.36 5.37 -7.98
N GLN A 267 4.03 5.45 -8.03
CA GLN A 267 3.31 6.73 -8.01
C GLN A 267 3.53 7.49 -6.70
N SER A 268 3.45 6.83 -5.55
CA SER A 268 3.73 7.47 -4.26
C SER A 268 5.18 7.94 -4.14
N GLY A 269 6.13 7.21 -4.72
CA GLY A 269 7.54 7.62 -4.82
C GLY A 269 7.75 8.86 -5.69
N GLU A 270 7.08 8.94 -6.85
CA GLU A 270 7.07 10.16 -7.68
C GLU A 270 6.50 11.37 -6.92
N MET A 271 5.49 11.16 -6.05
CA MET A 271 4.97 12.21 -5.18
C MET A 271 5.99 12.61 -4.11
N ALA A 272 6.70 11.65 -3.51
CA ALA A 272 7.77 11.91 -2.56
C ALA A 272 8.88 12.76 -3.18
N VAL A 273 9.28 12.47 -4.41
CA VAL A 273 10.27 13.26 -5.15
C VAL A 273 9.83 14.72 -5.26
N ARG A 274 8.56 14.98 -5.62
CA ARG A 274 8.03 16.36 -5.70
C ARG A 274 8.11 17.07 -4.35
N VAL A 275 7.77 16.38 -3.25
CA VAL A 275 7.86 16.94 -1.88
C VAL A 275 9.31 17.21 -1.48
N LEU A 276 10.24 16.30 -1.76
CA LEU A 276 11.68 16.50 -1.50
C LEU A 276 12.27 17.68 -2.31
N GLN A 277 11.64 18.01 -3.44
CA GLN A 277 11.97 19.17 -4.28
C GLN A 277 11.26 20.46 -3.86
N GLY A 278 10.48 20.44 -2.77
CA GLY A 278 9.85 21.62 -2.17
C GLY A 278 8.36 21.80 -2.50
N ALA A 279 7.69 20.80 -3.08
CA ALA A 279 6.22 20.85 -3.21
C ALA A 279 5.56 20.73 -1.84
N ASP A 280 4.49 21.50 -1.62
CA ASP A 280 3.73 21.50 -0.38
C ASP A 280 2.71 20.35 -0.34
N PRO A 281 2.84 19.37 0.57
CA PRO A 281 1.89 18.28 0.73
C PRO A 281 0.44 18.74 0.92
N ALA A 282 0.23 19.88 1.59
CA ALA A 282 -1.10 20.42 1.87
C ALA A 282 -1.92 20.72 0.60
N THR A 283 -1.26 21.00 -0.51
CA THR A 283 -1.87 21.37 -1.78
C THR A 283 -1.77 20.30 -2.85
N MET A 284 -1.02 19.23 -2.59
CA MET A 284 -0.87 18.10 -3.51
C MET A 284 -2.03 17.12 -3.34
N PRO A 285 -2.90 16.91 -4.34
CA PRO A 285 -3.99 15.95 -4.25
C PRO A 285 -3.50 14.54 -3.89
N VAL A 286 -4.29 13.81 -3.12
CA VAL A 286 -4.12 12.35 -2.99
C VAL A 286 -4.54 11.70 -4.30
N GLU A 287 -3.66 10.91 -4.88
CA GLU A 287 -3.84 10.33 -6.20
C GLU A 287 -4.30 8.86 -6.10
N THR A 288 -4.88 8.32 -7.17
CA THR A 288 -5.24 6.90 -7.30
C THR A 288 -4.86 6.37 -8.66
N LEU A 289 -4.50 5.09 -8.75
CA LEU A 289 -4.36 4.40 -10.02
C LEU A 289 -5.74 4.18 -10.66
N LYS A 290 -5.84 4.45 -11.97
CA LYS A 290 -7.09 4.23 -12.73
C LYS A 290 -7.12 2.86 -13.38
N ASP A 291 -5.95 2.30 -13.70
CA ASP A 291 -5.82 1.02 -14.36
C ASP A 291 -6.01 -0.11 -13.36
N LEU A 292 -6.95 -0.99 -13.65
CA LEU A 292 -7.19 -2.21 -12.88
C LEU A 292 -6.67 -3.41 -13.65
N ASN A 293 -6.15 -4.38 -12.92
CA ASN A 293 -5.69 -5.65 -13.45
C ASN A 293 -6.63 -6.76 -12.95
N LEU A 294 -6.98 -7.67 -13.85
CA LEU A 294 -7.72 -8.88 -13.53
C LEU A 294 -6.76 -10.06 -13.52
N TYR A 295 -6.52 -10.62 -12.36
CA TYR A 295 -5.77 -11.87 -12.22
C TYR A 295 -6.73 -13.00 -11.88
N VAL A 296 -6.50 -14.18 -12.46
CA VAL A 296 -7.29 -15.39 -12.19
C VAL A 296 -6.39 -16.60 -11.96
N ASN A 297 -6.83 -17.51 -11.10
CA ASN A 297 -6.14 -18.76 -10.80
C ASN A 297 -7.08 -19.94 -11.09
N THR A 298 -6.87 -20.58 -12.23
CA THR A 298 -7.72 -21.69 -12.70
C THR A 298 -7.57 -22.93 -11.82
N GLN A 299 -6.37 -23.18 -11.30
CA GLN A 299 -6.12 -24.29 -10.41
C GLN A 299 -6.77 -24.10 -9.04
N ALA A 300 -6.71 -22.88 -8.47
CA ALA A 300 -7.40 -22.57 -7.23
C ALA A 300 -8.91 -22.71 -7.39
N ALA A 301 -9.48 -22.22 -8.52
CA ALA A 301 -10.90 -22.37 -8.83
C ALA A 301 -11.31 -23.85 -8.86
N GLU A 302 -10.54 -24.70 -9.53
CA GLU A 302 -10.79 -26.15 -9.58
C GLU A 302 -10.73 -26.79 -8.19
N ARG A 303 -9.71 -26.44 -7.37
CA ARG A 303 -9.61 -26.93 -6.00
C ARG A 303 -10.78 -26.50 -5.13
N MET A 304 -11.37 -25.32 -5.37
CA MET A 304 -12.56 -24.81 -4.67
C MET A 304 -13.88 -25.22 -5.33
N GLY A 305 -13.85 -26.08 -6.36
CA GLY A 305 -15.03 -26.67 -6.96
C GLY A 305 -15.80 -25.76 -7.91
N VAL A 306 -15.18 -24.69 -8.43
CA VAL A 306 -15.77 -23.80 -9.43
C VAL A 306 -14.97 -23.82 -10.72
N LYS A 307 -15.67 -23.61 -11.84
CA LYS A 307 -15.07 -23.43 -13.14
C LYS A 307 -15.17 -21.96 -13.53
N LEU A 308 -14.01 -21.33 -13.77
CA LEU A 308 -14.01 -19.95 -14.26
C LEU A 308 -14.64 -19.88 -15.66
N PRO A 309 -15.56 -18.94 -15.92
CA PRO A 309 -16.11 -18.71 -17.24
C PRO A 309 -15.01 -18.35 -18.25
N GLU A 310 -15.12 -18.87 -19.47
CA GLU A 310 -14.13 -18.60 -20.53
C GLU A 310 -13.96 -17.10 -20.81
N ALA A 311 -15.05 -16.34 -20.73
CA ALA A 311 -15.04 -14.89 -20.91
C ALA A 311 -14.19 -14.18 -19.83
N VAL A 312 -14.21 -14.66 -18.58
CA VAL A 312 -13.39 -14.12 -17.49
C VAL A 312 -11.92 -14.45 -17.72
N VAL A 313 -11.62 -15.70 -18.08
CA VAL A 313 -10.24 -16.14 -18.35
C VAL A 313 -9.62 -15.39 -19.55
N LYS A 314 -10.40 -15.20 -20.65
CA LYS A 314 -9.92 -14.50 -21.85
C LYS A 314 -9.56 -13.03 -21.64
N ARG A 315 -10.27 -12.34 -20.73
CA ARG A 315 -10.00 -10.91 -20.44
C ARG A 315 -9.05 -10.68 -19.29
N ALA A 316 -8.57 -11.76 -18.66
CA ALA A 316 -7.62 -11.65 -17.55
C ALA A 316 -6.24 -11.18 -18.05
N ASP A 317 -5.65 -10.24 -17.32
CA ASP A 317 -4.27 -9.76 -17.55
C ASP A 317 -3.24 -10.84 -17.17
N LYS A 318 -3.62 -11.71 -16.22
CA LYS A 318 -2.80 -12.86 -15.82
C LYS A 318 -3.67 -14.07 -15.46
N VAL A 319 -3.26 -15.23 -16.00
CA VAL A 319 -3.88 -16.55 -15.72
C VAL A 319 -2.84 -17.44 -15.08
N LEU A 320 -3.17 -18.05 -13.94
CA LEU A 320 -2.36 -18.99 -13.15
C LEU A 320 -2.98 -20.39 -13.18
#